data_6ac4ba7ce20d083993835e6bd9bca517
#
_entry.id   6ac4ba7ce20d083993835e6bd9bca517
#
_cell.length_a   1.000
_cell.length_b   1.000
_cell.length_c   1.000
_cell.angle_alpha   90.00
_cell.angle_beta   90.00
_cell.angle_gamma   90.00
#
_symmetry.space_group_name_H-M   'P 1'
#
loop_
_entity.id
_entity.type
_entity.pdbx_description
1 polymer ?
#
loop_
_entity_poly.entity_id
_entity_poly.type
_entity_poly.pdbx_seq_one_letter_code
_entity_poly.pdbx_strand_id
1 'polypeptide(L)'
;ARAAKAIKPIINLIPPDPSSLSVKDLMGLLKVGQFAANLSEKELYAIAKLATQSSADLLEEWFEFDALKGTKAASGIIGTYLGPRSPGTAYVLLHHYMGEIDGAFRAWGFAKNGSGGVSGSILSAAKALGVEVRLNASVKQVIVKNGRAVGVALENGDELTSKVVMSAADPKRTFLQFVEQKHFPDEFVTALQNFRTRGSSGKVNIALSELPNFTALPFKGKGH
;
A
#
# COMPACT_ATOMS: atom_id res chain seq x y z
N ALA A 1 15.19 -11.42 10.26
CA ALA A 1 14.67 -12.74 9.83
C ALA A 1 13.65 -13.33 10.81
N ARG A 2 13.94 -13.44 12.15
CA ARG A 2 12.99 -14.06 13.13
C ARG A 2 11.67 -13.30 13.23
N ALA A 3 11.70 -11.97 13.46
CA ALA A 3 10.48 -11.16 13.56
C ALA A 3 9.63 -11.23 12.26
N ALA A 4 10.28 -11.24 11.10
CA ALA A 4 9.58 -11.41 9.82
C ALA A 4 8.84 -12.76 9.74
N LYS A 5 9.51 -13.86 10.16
CA LYS A 5 8.88 -15.19 10.19
C LYS A 5 7.73 -15.26 11.21
N ALA A 6 7.90 -14.63 12.38
CA ALA A 6 6.88 -14.60 13.41
C ALA A 6 5.62 -13.81 12.98
N ILE A 7 5.76 -12.72 12.23
CA ILE A 7 4.64 -11.89 11.78
C ILE A 7 3.93 -12.45 10.52
N LYS A 8 4.66 -13.21 9.67
CA LYS A 8 4.12 -13.71 8.38
C LYS A 8 2.73 -14.36 8.49
N PRO A 9 2.39 -15.18 9.50
CA PRO A 9 1.08 -15.82 9.59
C PRO A 9 -0.09 -14.85 9.80
N ILE A 10 0.15 -13.67 10.40
CA ILE A 10 -0.92 -12.72 10.72
C ILE A 10 -1.11 -11.63 9.66
N ILE A 11 -0.15 -11.45 8.73
CA ILE A 11 -0.25 -10.41 7.68
C ILE A 11 -1.48 -10.60 6.80
N ASN A 12 -1.87 -11.83 6.52
CA ASN A 12 -3.02 -12.16 5.69
C ASN A 12 -4.29 -12.41 6.50
N LEU A 13 -4.24 -12.24 7.81
CA LEU A 13 -5.42 -12.40 8.66
C LEU A 13 -6.32 -11.17 8.51
N ILE A 14 -7.59 -11.40 8.19
CA ILE A 14 -8.61 -10.35 8.29
C ILE A 14 -8.80 -10.08 9.78
N PRO A 15 -8.53 -8.85 10.29
CA PRO A 15 -8.71 -8.56 11.70
C PRO A 15 -10.15 -8.85 12.13
N PRO A 16 -10.36 -9.67 13.17
CA PRO A 16 -11.69 -9.88 13.73
C PRO A 16 -12.17 -8.61 14.44
N ASP A 17 -13.47 -8.34 14.37
CA ASP A 17 -14.07 -7.25 15.13
C ASP A 17 -14.19 -7.65 16.62
N PRO A 18 -13.47 -6.99 17.55
CA PRO A 18 -13.51 -7.32 18.97
C PRO A 18 -14.85 -6.97 19.63
N SER A 19 -15.66 -6.14 19.01
CA SER A 19 -17.00 -5.76 19.50
C SER A 19 -18.11 -6.68 18.99
N SER A 20 -17.81 -7.53 18.00
CA SER A 20 -18.77 -8.44 17.38
C SER A 20 -18.87 -9.76 18.15
N LEU A 21 -20.09 -10.21 18.40
CA LEU A 21 -20.40 -11.53 18.95
C LEU A 21 -20.63 -12.60 17.87
N SER A 22 -20.29 -12.30 16.62
CA SER A 22 -20.42 -13.28 15.53
C SER A 22 -19.46 -14.45 15.74
N VAL A 23 -19.88 -15.66 15.38
CA VAL A 23 -19.04 -16.86 15.46
C VAL A 23 -17.73 -16.67 14.66
N LYS A 24 -17.81 -15.99 13.53
CA LYS A 24 -16.65 -15.69 12.68
C LYS A 24 -15.60 -14.86 13.41
N ASP A 25 -16.05 -13.79 14.07
CA ASP A 25 -15.12 -12.87 14.78
C ASP A 25 -14.58 -13.52 16.05
N LEU A 26 -15.39 -14.26 16.80
CA LEU A 26 -14.95 -15.03 17.97
C LEU A 26 -13.88 -16.08 17.60
N MET A 27 -14.07 -16.80 16.51
CA MET A 27 -13.08 -17.73 15.98
C MET A 27 -11.81 -17.02 15.48
N GLY A 28 -11.96 -15.83 14.92
CA GLY A 28 -10.85 -14.95 14.55
C GLY A 28 -10.02 -14.51 15.76
N LEU A 29 -10.68 -14.06 16.84
CA LEU A 29 -10.03 -13.68 18.09
C LEU A 29 -9.30 -14.87 18.74
N LEU A 30 -9.92 -16.05 18.72
CA LEU A 30 -9.27 -17.29 19.20
C LEU A 30 -7.97 -17.59 18.42
N LYS A 31 -7.99 -17.48 17.10
CA LYS A 31 -6.78 -17.68 16.27
C LYS A 31 -5.68 -16.66 16.59
N VAL A 32 -6.04 -15.39 16.79
CA VAL A 32 -5.08 -14.36 17.21
C VAL A 32 -4.51 -14.67 18.59
N GLY A 33 -5.37 -15.09 19.54
CA GLY A 33 -4.94 -15.50 20.88
C GLY A 33 -3.99 -16.71 20.86
N GLN A 34 -4.32 -17.75 20.10
CA GLN A 34 -3.46 -18.92 19.91
C GLN A 34 -2.12 -18.57 19.26
N PHE A 35 -2.15 -17.69 18.25
CA PHE A 35 -0.94 -17.18 17.64
C PHE A 35 -0.04 -16.48 18.68
N ALA A 36 -0.60 -15.56 19.46
CA ALA A 36 0.14 -14.85 20.49
C ALA A 36 0.69 -15.79 21.58
N ALA A 37 -0.09 -16.79 21.99
CA ALA A 37 0.32 -17.78 22.98
C ALA A 37 1.46 -18.72 22.52
N ASN A 38 1.59 -18.90 21.20
CA ASN A 38 2.65 -19.72 20.61
C ASN A 38 3.96 -18.95 20.36
N LEU A 39 3.97 -17.63 20.55
CA LEU A 39 5.18 -16.84 20.46
C LEU A 39 6.04 -16.98 21.71
N SER A 40 7.34 -17.13 21.51
CA SER A 40 8.29 -16.99 22.61
C SER A 40 8.31 -15.53 23.11
N GLU A 41 8.69 -15.34 24.38
CA GLU A 41 8.86 -14.01 24.98
C GLU A 41 9.76 -13.09 24.12
N LYS A 42 10.84 -13.64 23.56
CA LYS A 42 11.76 -12.91 22.66
C LYS A 42 11.10 -12.48 21.36
N GLU A 43 10.22 -13.28 20.81
CA GLU A 43 9.48 -12.93 19.58
C GLU A 43 8.42 -11.87 19.87
N LEU A 44 7.69 -12.03 20.98
CA LEU A 44 6.71 -11.05 21.42
C LEU A 44 7.36 -9.68 21.68
N TYR A 45 8.49 -9.68 22.41
CA TYR A 45 9.26 -8.45 22.61
C TYR A 45 9.74 -7.82 21.29
N ALA A 46 10.27 -8.63 20.38
CA ALA A 46 10.74 -8.13 19.08
C ALA A 46 9.60 -7.54 18.24
N ILE A 47 8.42 -8.15 18.25
CA ILE A 47 7.24 -7.64 17.55
C ILE A 47 6.78 -6.32 18.18
N ALA A 48 6.64 -6.28 19.51
CA ALA A 48 6.23 -5.07 20.23
C ALA A 48 7.22 -3.91 19.98
N LYS A 49 8.51 -4.20 20.05
CA LYS A 49 9.58 -3.24 19.78
C LYS A 49 9.46 -2.67 18.35
N LEU A 50 9.35 -3.54 17.34
CA LEU A 50 9.22 -3.12 15.94
C LEU A 50 7.93 -2.34 15.66
N ALA A 51 6.84 -2.68 16.32
CA ALA A 51 5.56 -1.99 16.16
C ALA A 51 5.56 -0.56 16.73
N THR A 52 6.42 -0.29 17.73
CA THR A 52 6.46 1.00 18.43
C THR A 52 7.71 1.82 18.14
N GLN A 53 8.80 1.20 17.70
CA GLN A 53 10.08 1.85 17.44
C GLN A 53 10.06 2.61 16.11
N SER A 54 10.88 3.67 16.01
CA SER A 54 11.15 4.34 14.74
C SER A 54 12.16 3.56 13.88
N SER A 55 12.11 3.74 12.56
CA SER A 55 13.10 3.15 11.66
C SER A 55 14.50 3.71 11.89
N ALA A 56 14.61 4.98 12.28
CA ALA A 56 15.88 5.60 12.62
C ALA A 56 16.51 4.93 13.84
N ASP A 57 15.77 4.80 14.94
CA ASP A 57 16.30 4.16 16.17
C ASP A 57 16.68 2.71 15.90
N LEU A 58 15.84 1.96 15.14
CA LEU A 58 16.19 0.59 14.74
C LEU A 58 17.52 0.52 13.98
N LEU A 59 17.73 1.44 13.02
CA LEU A 59 18.92 1.44 12.20
C LEU A 59 20.17 1.89 13.00
N GLU A 60 19.99 2.82 13.93
CA GLU A 60 21.06 3.28 14.83
C GLU A 60 21.58 2.17 15.76
N GLU A 61 20.75 1.18 16.11
CA GLU A 61 21.17 0.01 16.88
C GLU A 61 22.11 -0.95 16.11
N TRP A 62 22.07 -0.93 14.79
CA TRP A 62 22.75 -1.93 13.96
C TRP A 62 23.82 -1.36 13.03
N PHE A 63 23.77 -0.07 12.73
CA PHE A 63 24.63 0.56 11.75
C PHE A 63 25.21 1.88 12.26
N GLU A 64 26.48 2.12 11.99
CA GLU A 64 27.18 3.35 12.32
C GLU A 64 27.16 4.36 11.15
N PHE A 65 27.20 3.84 9.92
CA PHE A 65 27.37 4.65 8.71
C PHE A 65 26.08 5.35 8.28
N ASP A 66 26.06 6.68 8.34
CA ASP A 66 24.85 7.50 8.12
C ASP A 66 24.25 7.37 6.72
N ALA A 67 25.08 7.27 5.68
CA ALA A 67 24.57 7.11 4.31
C ALA A 67 23.80 5.77 4.15
N LEU A 68 24.25 4.70 4.81
CA LEU A 68 23.53 3.42 4.84
C LEU A 68 22.22 3.54 5.63
N LYS A 69 22.24 4.17 6.80
CA LYS A 69 21.05 4.42 7.62
C LYS A 69 20.01 5.23 6.84
N GLY A 70 20.44 6.34 6.19
CA GLY A 70 19.55 7.18 5.38
C GLY A 70 18.90 6.42 4.23
N THR A 71 19.69 5.63 3.49
CA THR A 71 19.18 4.81 2.37
C THR A 71 18.19 3.76 2.86
N LYS A 72 18.45 3.11 3.98
CA LYS A 72 17.55 2.08 4.55
C LYS A 72 16.30 2.69 5.16
N ALA A 73 16.40 3.85 5.82
CA ALA A 73 15.28 4.53 6.46
C ALA A 73 14.18 4.93 5.46
N ALA A 74 14.52 5.17 4.19
CA ALA A 74 13.54 5.44 3.14
C ALA A 74 12.46 4.35 3.04
N SER A 75 12.83 3.08 3.23
CA SER A 75 11.85 1.97 3.23
C SER A 75 10.92 1.98 4.46
N GLY A 76 11.25 2.72 5.52
CA GLY A 76 10.42 2.86 6.71
C GLY A 76 9.28 3.87 6.57
N ILE A 77 9.27 4.67 5.51
CA ILE A 77 8.26 5.74 5.30
C ILE A 77 7.42 5.56 4.04
N ILE A 78 7.74 4.59 3.18
CA ILE A 78 7.00 4.34 1.94
C ILE A 78 5.54 3.97 2.28
N GLY A 79 4.59 4.67 1.67
CA GLY A 79 3.15 4.43 1.89
C GLY A 79 2.59 4.97 3.21
N THR A 80 3.34 5.80 3.93
CA THR A 80 2.91 6.44 5.18
C THR A 80 2.92 7.96 5.07
N TYR A 81 2.36 8.63 6.07
CA TYR A 81 2.53 10.08 6.29
C TYR A 81 3.35 10.32 7.55
N LEU A 82 4.49 9.63 7.64
CA LEU A 82 5.38 9.62 8.80
C LEU A 82 6.81 9.91 8.35
N GLY A 83 7.62 10.46 9.26
CA GLY A 83 9.05 10.59 9.08
C GLY A 83 9.81 9.38 9.66
N PRO A 84 11.10 9.18 9.33
CA PRO A 84 11.87 8.02 9.78
C PRO A 84 12.08 7.95 11.29
N ARG A 85 11.88 9.05 12.02
CA ARG A 85 11.92 9.11 13.50
C ARG A 85 10.52 8.97 14.14
N SER A 86 9.48 8.76 13.36
CA SER A 86 8.14 8.52 13.90
C SER A 86 7.98 7.10 14.41
N PRO A 87 7.28 6.89 15.55
CA PRO A 87 6.99 5.54 16.06
C PRO A 87 6.26 4.67 15.03
N GLY A 88 6.55 3.37 15.03
CA GLY A 88 5.94 2.39 14.13
C GLY A 88 6.62 2.27 12.76
N THR A 89 7.52 3.19 12.39
CA THR A 89 8.21 3.13 11.09
C THR A 89 9.23 2.00 10.99
N ALA A 90 9.69 1.44 12.11
CA ALA A 90 10.48 0.21 12.11
C ALA A 90 9.68 -1.01 11.61
N TYR A 91 8.38 -1.09 11.91
CA TYR A 91 7.51 -2.11 11.35
C TYR A 91 7.33 -1.93 9.84
N VAL A 92 7.13 -0.69 9.36
CA VAL A 92 7.03 -0.38 7.93
C VAL A 92 8.30 -0.81 7.19
N LEU A 93 9.47 -0.52 7.77
CA LEU A 93 10.76 -0.96 7.24
C LEU A 93 10.83 -2.49 7.15
N LEU A 94 10.47 -3.20 8.22
CA LEU A 94 10.43 -4.66 8.23
C LEU A 94 9.50 -5.20 7.15
N HIS A 95 8.29 -4.64 7.03
CA HIS A 95 7.29 -5.06 6.06
C HIS A 95 7.82 -5.01 4.62
N HIS A 96 8.49 -3.92 4.24
CA HIS A 96 9.13 -3.78 2.91
C HIS A 96 10.26 -4.79 2.67
N TYR A 97 10.89 -5.30 3.73
CA TYR A 97 11.95 -6.30 3.63
C TYR A 97 11.48 -7.75 3.80
N MET A 98 10.17 -7.98 3.96
CA MET A 98 9.60 -9.32 4.09
C MET A 98 9.23 -9.99 2.77
N GLY A 99 9.22 -9.24 1.66
CA GLY A 99 8.88 -9.76 0.34
C GLY A 99 9.73 -10.96 -0.07
N GLU A 100 9.10 -11.97 -0.64
CA GLU A 100 9.72 -13.21 -1.10
C GLU A 100 9.19 -13.55 -2.48
N ILE A 101 10.09 -13.91 -3.39
CA ILE A 101 9.76 -14.44 -4.72
C ILE A 101 10.52 -15.75 -4.87
N ASP A 102 9.80 -16.87 -5.06
CA ASP A 102 10.35 -18.23 -5.26
C ASP A 102 11.41 -18.62 -4.22
N GLY A 103 11.18 -18.30 -2.93
CA GLY A 103 12.09 -18.57 -1.84
C GLY A 103 13.24 -17.55 -1.69
N ALA A 104 13.40 -16.63 -2.61
CA ALA A 104 14.38 -15.54 -2.51
C ALA A 104 13.81 -14.42 -1.66
N PHE A 105 14.33 -14.26 -0.45
CA PHE A 105 13.93 -13.20 0.49
C PHE A 105 14.38 -11.83 -0.04
N ARG A 106 13.52 -10.83 0.06
CA ARG A 106 13.76 -9.45 -0.41
C ARG A 106 13.97 -9.35 -1.93
N ALA A 107 13.41 -10.27 -2.68
CA ALA A 107 13.48 -10.23 -4.14
C ALA A 107 12.55 -9.14 -4.69
N TRP A 108 13.03 -8.47 -5.73
CA TRP A 108 12.29 -7.48 -6.49
C TRP A 108 12.22 -7.92 -7.95
N GLY A 109 11.03 -7.86 -8.53
CA GLY A 109 10.83 -8.08 -9.95
C GLY A 109 10.88 -6.77 -10.73
N PHE A 110 11.54 -6.79 -11.87
CA PHE A 110 11.57 -5.67 -12.80
C PHE A 110 10.88 -6.07 -14.09
N ALA A 111 9.80 -5.39 -14.44
CA ALA A 111 9.11 -5.67 -15.69
C ALA A 111 9.96 -5.19 -16.88
N LYS A 112 10.03 -6.01 -17.93
CA LYS A 112 10.55 -5.59 -19.24
C LYS A 112 9.73 -4.38 -19.71
N ASN A 113 10.36 -3.34 -20.17
CA ASN A 113 9.77 -2.05 -20.53
C ASN A 113 9.23 -1.23 -19.34
N GLY A 114 9.75 -1.47 -18.13
CA GLY A 114 9.41 -0.72 -16.93
C GLY A 114 8.02 -1.05 -16.36
N SER A 115 7.50 -0.23 -15.46
CA SER A 115 6.20 -0.45 -14.82
C SER A 115 5.02 -0.40 -15.81
N GLY A 116 5.16 0.32 -16.94
CA GLY A 116 4.20 0.30 -18.05
C GLY A 116 4.05 -1.08 -18.68
N GLY A 117 5.08 -1.93 -18.63
CA GLY A 117 5.02 -3.32 -19.11
C GLY A 117 4.04 -4.18 -18.32
N VAL A 118 3.89 -3.92 -17.00
CA VAL A 118 2.89 -4.60 -16.16
C VAL A 118 1.47 -4.26 -16.63
N SER A 119 1.18 -2.96 -16.76
CA SER A 119 -0.13 -2.49 -17.25
C SER A 119 -0.41 -3.00 -18.67
N GLY A 120 0.61 -3.01 -19.54
CA GLY A 120 0.51 -3.53 -20.90
C GLY A 120 0.19 -5.02 -20.96
N SER A 121 0.75 -5.82 -20.06
CA SER A 121 0.45 -7.26 -19.95
C SER A 121 -1.00 -7.50 -19.54
N ILE A 122 -1.49 -6.76 -18.55
CA ILE A 122 -2.89 -6.83 -18.11
C ILE A 122 -3.84 -6.39 -19.23
N LEU A 123 -3.50 -5.29 -19.92
CA LEU A 123 -4.28 -4.80 -21.05
C LEU A 123 -4.37 -5.84 -22.19
N SER A 124 -3.26 -6.49 -22.50
CA SER A 124 -3.23 -7.54 -23.54
C SER A 124 -4.13 -8.70 -23.17
N ALA A 125 -4.06 -9.17 -21.93
CA ALA A 125 -4.93 -10.24 -21.43
C ALA A 125 -6.41 -9.83 -21.44
N ALA A 126 -6.73 -8.61 -21.00
CA ALA A 126 -8.10 -8.09 -21.01
C ALA A 126 -8.67 -8.04 -22.44
N LYS A 127 -7.89 -7.54 -23.41
CA LYS A 127 -8.30 -7.49 -24.82
C LYS A 127 -8.52 -8.89 -25.40
N ALA A 128 -7.66 -9.85 -25.07
CA ALA A 128 -7.83 -11.24 -25.50
C ALA A 128 -9.12 -11.88 -24.96
N LEU A 129 -9.62 -11.40 -23.83
CA LEU A 129 -10.91 -11.79 -23.24
C LEU A 129 -12.10 -10.96 -23.76
N GLY A 130 -11.92 -10.12 -24.77
CA GLY A 130 -12.98 -9.32 -25.40
C GLY A 130 -13.31 -8.03 -24.64
N VAL A 131 -12.47 -7.57 -23.71
CA VAL A 131 -12.70 -6.31 -22.99
C VAL A 131 -12.44 -5.13 -23.93
N GLU A 132 -13.43 -4.23 -24.05
CA GLU A 132 -13.28 -2.95 -24.72
C GLU A 132 -12.58 -1.96 -23.80
N VAL A 133 -11.50 -1.33 -24.29
CA VAL A 133 -10.75 -0.31 -23.55
C VAL A 133 -10.86 1.02 -24.26
N ARG A 134 -11.38 2.02 -23.59
CA ARG A 134 -11.49 3.39 -24.07
C ARG A 134 -10.48 4.29 -23.37
N LEU A 135 -9.62 4.92 -24.15
CA LEU A 135 -8.69 5.95 -23.67
C LEU A 135 -9.31 7.34 -23.87
N ASN A 136 -8.80 8.32 -23.12
CA ASN A 136 -9.32 9.69 -23.14
C ASN A 136 -10.82 9.81 -22.89
N ALA A 137 -11.36 8.87 -22.11
CA ALA A 137 -12.77 8.77 -21.74
C ALA A 137 -12.95 9.14 -20.26
N SER A 138 -12.76 10.41 -19.94
CA SER A 138 -12.90 10.91 -18.57
C SER A 138 -14.34 10.74 -18.07
N VAL A 139 -14.49 10.06 -16.95
CA VAL A 139 -15.79 9.90 -16.29
C VAL A 139 -16.12 11.18 -15.54
N LYS A 140 -17.31 11.73 -15.85
CA LYS A 140 -17.88 12.88 -15.17
C LYS A 140 -18.71 12.47 -13.96
N GLN A 141 -19.51 11.42 -14.11
CA GLN A 141 -20.49 11.01 -13.08
C GLN A 141 -20.82 9.51 -13.20
N VAL A 142 -21.11 8.88 -12.06
CA VAL A 142 -21.77 7.57 -11.99
C VAL A 142 -23.27 7.80 -12.01
N ILE A 143 -23.96 7.14 -12.96
CA ILE A 143 -25.42 7.23 -13.09
C ILE A 143 -26.06 6.31 -12.05
N VAL A 144 -26.86 6.88 -11.15
CA VAL A 144 -27.60 6.13 -10.12
C VAL A 144 -29.09 6.24 -10.39
N LYS A 145 -29.76 5.07 -10.51
CA LYS A 145 -31.23 4.98 -10.64
C LYS A 145 -31.75 4.02 -9.57
N ASN A 146 -32.75 4.46 -8.80
CA ASN A 146 -33.36 3.67 -7.73
C ASN A 146 -32.34 3.06 -6.73
N GLY A 147 -31.35 3.86 -6.32
CA GLY A 147 -30.31 3.43 -5.38
C GLY A 147 -29.24 2.48 -5.96
N ARG A 148 -29.21 2.27 -7.28
CA ARG A 148 -28.25 1.38 -7.94
C ARG A 148 -27.43 2.13 -8.98
N ALA A 149 -26.12 1.91 -9.00
CA ALA A 149 -25.27 2.36 -10.10
C ALA A 149 -25.61 1.55 -11.37
N VAL A 150 -25.98 2.24 -12.43
CA VAL A 150 -26.42 1.64 -13.70
C VAL A 150 -25.56 2.01 -14.89
N GLY A 151 -24.51 2.80 -14.68
CA GLY A 151 -23.60 3.24 -15.73
C GLY A 151 -22.78 4.44 -15.33
N VAL A 152 -22.11 5.02 -16.31
CA VAL A 152 -21.31 6.25 -16.16
C VAL A 152 -21.65 7.22 -17.28
N ALA A 153 -21.59 8.52 -16.97
CA ALA A 153 -21.57 9.60 -17.96
C ALA A 153 -20.14 10.09 -18.13
N LEU A 154 -19.73 10.32 -19.36
CA LEU A 154 -18.42 10.87 -19.71
C LEU A 154 -18.47 12.40 -19.84
N GLU A 155 -17.31 13.04 -19.78
CA GLU A 155 -17.20 14.50 -19.96
C GLU A 155 -17.65 14.98 -21.36
N ASN A 156 -17.54 14.12 -22.37
CA ASN A 156 -18.00 14.40 -23.73
C ASN A 156 -19.52 14.26 -23.93
N GLY A 157 -20.25 13.84 -22.89
CA GLY A 157 -21.70 13.66 -22.92
C GLY A 157 -22.17 12.23 -23.22
N ASP A 158 -21.27 11.31 -23.57
CA ASP A 158 -21.65 9.90 -23.78
C ASP A 158 -22.08 9.25 -22.46
N GLU A 159 -23.07 8.38 -22.53
CA GLU A 159 -23.48 7.52 -21.43
C GLU A 159 -23.22 6.06 -21.74
N LEU A 160 -22.59 5.37 -20.80
CA LEU A 160 -22.30 3.94 -20.87
C LEU A 160 -23.08 3.22 -19.76
N THR A 161 -23.95 2.30 -20.17
CA THR A 161 -24.78 1.53 -19.22
C THR A 161 -24.12 0.19 -18.87
N SER A 162 -24.27 -0.22 -17.61
CA SER A 162 -23.74 -1.50 -17.13
C SER A 162 -24.54 -1.99 -15.92
N LYS A 163 -24.51 -3.33 -15.70
CA LYS A 163 -25.08 -3.94 -14.50
C LYS A 163 -24.27 -3.68 -13.24
N VAL A 164 -22.98 -3.42 -13.40
CA VAL A 164 -22.01 -3.17 -12.30
C VAL A 164 -21.06 -2.07 -12.73
N VAL A 165 -20.79 -1.11 -11.88
CA VAL A 165 -19.77 -0.09 -12.05
C VAL A 165 -18.68 -0.33 -11.01
N MET A 166 -17.43 -0.51 -11.47
CA MET A 166 -16.25 -0.64 -10.61
C MET A 166 -15.39 0.58 -10.79
N SER A 167 -14.98 1.22 -9.69
CA SER A 167 -14.08 2.36 -9.70
C SER A 167 -12.74 2.00 -9.09
N ALA A 168 -11.66 2.25 -9.81
CA ALA A 168 -10.29 2.23 -9.31
C ALA A 168 -9.77 3.64 -8.99
N ALA A 169 -10.61 4.66 -9.09
CA ALA A 169 -10.28 5.99 -8.64
C ALA A 169 -10.25 6.06 -7.11
N ASP A 170 -9.58 7.08 -6.59
CA ASP A 170 -9.55 7.38 -5.16
C ASP A 170 -10.97 7.39 -4.56
N PRO A 171 -11.18 6.85 -3.34
CA PRO A 171 -12.51 6.81 -2.71
C PRO A 171 -13.17 8.19 -2.57
N LYS A 172 -12.41 9.24 -2.25
CA LYS A 172 -12.98 10.59 -2.17
C LYS A 172 -13.45 11.06 -3.54
N ARG A 173 -12.68 10.81 -4.59
CA ARG A 173 -13.09 11.13 -5.96
C ARG A 173 -14.31 10.32 -6.37
N THR A 174 -14.32 9.03 -6.09
CA THR A 174 -15.46 8.16 -6.44
C THR A 174 -16.74 8.62 -5.74
N PHE A 175 -16.73 8.74 -4.41
CA PHE A 175 -17.94 8.92 -3.63
C PHE A 175 -18.30 10.38 -3.31
N LEU A 176 -17.35 11.32 -3.42
CA LEU A 176 -17.63 12.74 -3.19
C LEU A 176 -17.73 13.56 -4.49
N GLN A 177 -17.22 13.03 -5.62
CA GLN A 177 -17.24 13.75 -6.89
C GLN A 177 -18.04 13.03 -7.97
N PHE A 178 -17.88 11.69 -8.15
CA PHE A 178 -18.56 10.98 -9.23
C PHE A 178 -19.97 10.53 -8.87
N VAL A 179 -20.30 10.37 -7.59
CA VAL A 179 -21.63 9.98 -7.12
C VAL A 179 -22.22 11.13 -6.31
N GLU A 180 -23.49 11.47 -6.56
CA GLU A 180 -24.18 12.49 -5.77
C GLU A 180 -24.30 12.05 -4.31
N GLN A 181 -23.92 12.92 -3.38
CA GLN A 181 -23.87 12.61 -1.94
C GLN A 181 -25.21 12.22 -1.33
N LYS A 182 -26.32 12.68 -1.92
CA LYS A 182 -27.70 12.31 -1.49
C LYS A 182 -27.98 10.81 -1.49
N HIS A 183 -27.13 10.00 -2.15
CA HIS A 183 -27.26 8.54 -2.20
C HIS A 183 -26.60 7.83 -1.03
N PHE A 184 -25.93 8.57 -0.11
CA PHE A 184 -25.20 7.99 1.01
C PHE A 184 -25.71 8.54 2.35
N PRO A 185 -25.58 7.76 3.44
CA PRO A 185 -25.77 8.27 4.79
C PRO A 185 -24.76 9.37 5.12
N ASP A 186 -25.17 10.38 5.90
CA ASP A 186 -24.32 11.51 6.29
C ASP A 186 -23.04 11.06 7.03
N GLU A 187 -23.15 10.02 7.85
CA GLU A 187 -22.02 9.42 8.55
C GLU A 187 -20.95 8.87 7.61
N PHE A 188 -21.36 8.25 6.49
CA PHE A 188 -20.44 7.74 5.47
C PHE A 188 -19.73 8.90 4.76
N VAL A 189 -20.46 9.95 4.39
CA VAL A 189 -19.90 11.15 3.76
C VAL A 189 -18.87 11.81 4.70
N THR A 190 -19.23 11.96 5.98
CA THR A 190 -18.34 12.51 7.01
C THR A 190 -17.09 11.64 7.20
N ALA A 191 -17.22 10.33 7.25
CA ALA A 191 -16.09 9.41 7.36
C ALA A 191 -15.13 9.56 6.17
N LEU A 192 -15.65 9.65 4.94
CA LEU A 192 -14.85 9.87 3.73
C LEU A 192 -14.13 11.23 3.73
N GLN A 193 -14.80 12.29 4.16
CA GLN A 193 -14.19 13.62 4.26
C GLN A 193 -13.02 13.63 5.24
N ASN A 194 -13.19 12.94 6.38
CA ASN A 194 -12.17 12.83 7.43
C ASN A 194 -11.06 11.82 7.11
N PHE A 195 -11.28 10.93 6.13
CA PHE A 195 -10.27 9.93 5.73
C PHE A 195 -9.01 10.62 5.20
N ARG A 196 -7.86 10.29 5.80
CA ARG A 196 -6.58 10.92 5.46
C ARG A 196 -5.91 10.16 4.32
N THR A 197 -5.68 10.83 3.19
CA THR A 197 -5.02 10.27 1.99
C THR A 197 -3.64 10.90 1.73
N ARG A 198 -3.01 11.44 2.75
CA ARG A 198 -1.70 12.10 2.63
C ARG A 198 -0.58 11.07 2.52
N GLY A 199 0.42 11.38 1.69
CA GLY A 199 1.69 10.65 1.61
C GLY A 199 2.86 11.53 2.01
N SER A 200 3.96 10.92 2.45
CA SER A 200 5.20 11.62 2.86
C SER A 200 6.27 11.63 1.78
N SER A 201 6.06 10.92 0.65
CA SER A 201 7.10 10.68 -0.33
C SER A 201 6.86 11.43 -1.63
N GLY A 202 7.90 12.10 -2.14
CA GLY A 202 8.00 12.56 -3.51
C GLY A 202 9.00 11.69 -4.28
N LYS A 203 8.70 11.35 -5.52
CA LYS A 203 9.60 10.59 -6.40
C LYS A 203 10.02 11.42 -7.60
N VAL A 204 11.33 11.48 -7.85
CA VAL A 204 11.91 12.08 -9.06
C VAL A 204 12.64 10.99 -9.82
N ASN A 205 12.33 10.83 -11.10
CA ASN A 205 13.07 9.97 -12.02
C ASN A 205 14.05 10.84 -12.80
N ILE A 206 15.32 10.52 -12.73
CA ILE A 206 16.39 11.31 -13.36
C ILE A 206 17.11 10.42 -14.37
N ALA A 207 17.13 10.85 -15.63
CA ALA A 207 17.98 10.26 -16.65
C ALA A 207 19.35 10.94 -16.61
N LEU A 208 20.41 10.15 -16.45
CA LEU A 208 21.79 10.65 -16.34
C LEU A 208 22.63 10.10 -17.48
N SER A 209 23.57 10.91 -17.99
CA SER A 209 24.57 10.48 -18.98
C SER A 209 25.67 9.62 -18.37
N GLU A 210 25.88 9.70 -17.07
CA GLU A 210 26.85 8.90 -16.30
C GLU A 210 26.34 8.68 -14.86
N LEU A 211 26.94 7.74 -14.16
CA LEU A 211 26.61 7.46 -12.75
C LEU A 211 26.93 8.67 -11.86
N PRO A 212 26.07 9.00 -10.89
CA PRO A 212 26.30 10.13 -10.00
C PRO A 212 27.50 9.89 -9.09
N ASN A 213 28.16 10.98 -8.69
CA ASN A 213 29.17 10.97 -7.64
C ASN A 213 28.56 11.56 -6.37
N PHE A 214 28.38 10.74 -5.35
CA PHE A 214 27.82 11.17 -4.07
C PHE A 214 28.89 11.70 -3.14
N THR A 215 28.91 13.00 -2.90
CA THR A 215 29.88 13.67 -2.01
C THR A 215 29.79 13.20 -0.55
N ALA A 216 28.65 12.63 -0.15
CA ALA A 216 28.44 12.05 1.19
C ALA A 216 29.16 10.70 1.39
N LEU A 217 29.65 10.08 0.33
CA LEU A 217 30.37 8.81 0.44
C LEU A 217 31.89 9.07 0.60
N PRO A 218 32.56 8.31 1.50
CA PRO A 218 34.02 8.48 1.72
C PRO A 218 34.89 7.96 0.56
N PHE A 219 34.23 7.28 -0.41
CA PHE A 219 34.95 6.69 -1.55
C PHE A 219 34.89 7.62 -2.75
N LYS A 220 36.03 7.76 -3.45
CA LYS A 220 36.07 8.46 -4.73
C LYS A 220 35.81 7.42 -5.84
N GLY A 221 34.74 7.56 -6.58
CA GLY A 221 34.43 6.68 -7.71
C GLY A 221 33.01 6.86 -8.19
N LYS A 222 32.77 6.55 -9.47
CA LYS A 222 31.43 6.62 -10.07
C LYS A 222 30.63 5.38 -9.67
N GLY A 223 29.41 5.58 -9.19
CA GLY A 223 28.44 4.51 -9.00
C GLY A 223 28.67 3.59 -7.80
N HIS A 224 29.24 4.08 -6.72
CA HIS A 224 29.30 3.36 -5.46
C HIS A 224 28.06 3.56 -4.61
#